data_a0ae950945915085fd7489d22b4d52a6
#
_entry.id   a0ae950945915085fd7489d22b4d52a6
#
_cell.length_a   1.000
_cell.length_b   1.000
_cell.length_c   1.000
_cell.angle_alpha   90.00
_cell.angle_beta   90.00
_cell.angle_gamma   90.00
#
_symmetry.space_group_name_H-M   'P 1'
#
loop_
_entity.id
_entity.type
_entity.pdbx_description
1 polymer ?
#
loop_
_entity_poly.entity_id
_entity_poly.type
_entity_poly.pdbx_seq_one_letter_code
_entity_poly.pdbx_strand_id
1 'polypeptide(L)'
;METSLPAVNGSTNTVVVVRVRPFGRKETPTTPCAEALEDGRSLIARRDERRGGQYLQSQQATETTYAFDATYGPATSQQSVYEQTTKAHVATLAKGQIPALTVVAYGATGAGKTHTMMGDSGRAGVIPRAVGDLFEQLPASTTARVSYLEVYN
;
A
#
# COMPACT_ATOMS: atom_id res chain seq x y z
N MET A 1 13.45 9.07 10.96
CA MET A 1 12.22 9.78 11.39
C MET A 1 11.07 8.82 11.18
N GLU A 2 10.39 8.41 12.24
CA GLU A 2 9.16 7.62 12.14
C GLU A 2 8.04 8.53 11.67
N THR A 3 7.62 8.36 10.43
CA THR A 3 6.42 9.02 9.90
C THR A 3 5.22 8.26 10.44
N SER A 4 4.72 8.64 11.62
CA SER A 4 3.45 8.11 12.10
C SER A 4 2.33 8.67 11.23
N LEU A 5 1.48 7.78 10.69
CA LEU A 5 0.25 8.18 10.04
C LEU A 5 -0.66 8.94 11.03
N PRO A 6 -1.50 9.87 10.55
CA PRO A 6 -2.43 10.60 11.41
C PRO A 6 -3.32 9.64 12.19
N ALA A 7 -3.51 9.92 13.48
CA ALA A 7 -4.38 9.15 14.34
C ALA A 7 -5.83 9.20 13.81
N VAL A 8 -6.50 8.05 13.81
CA VAL A 8 -7.91 7.94 13.41
C VAL A 8 -8.77 8.56 14.49
N ASN A 9 -9.13 9.82 14.33
CA ASN A 9 -10.15 10.48 15.14
C ASN A 9 -11.51 10.23 14.48
N GLY A 10 -12.27 9.23 14.93
CA GLY A 10 -13.72 9.01 14.77
C GLY A 10 -14.50 9.42 13.52
N SER A 11 -13.91 10.14 12.58
CA SER A 11 -14.43 10.45 11.26
C SER A 11 -13.85 9.46 10.24
N THR A 12 -14.57 9.19 9.17
CA THR A 12 -14.14 8.32 8.05
C THR A 12 -12.90 8.89 7.37
N ASN A 13 -11.73 8.71 7.98
CA ASN A 13 -10.48 9.14 7.40
C ASN A 13 -9.97 8.06 6.46
N THR A 14 -9.98 8.37 5.18
CA THR A 14 -9.28 7.58 4.18
C THR A 14 -7.80 7.92 4.26
N VAL A 15 -6.95 6.92 4.47
CA VAL A 15 -5.50 7.03 4.40
C VAL A 15 -5.06 6.45 3.07
N VAL A 16 -4.33 7.22 2.29
CA VAL A 16 -3.83 6.82 0.97
C VAL A 16 -2.32 6.72 1.00
N VAL A 17 -1.81 5.52 0.77
CA VAL A 17 -0.38 5.27 0.72
C VAL A 17 0.04 4.71 -0.64
N VAL A 18 1.24 5.02 -1.06
CA VAL A 18 1.81 4.48 -2.30
C VAL A 18 3.00 3.58 -1.96
N ARG A 19 3.04 2.42 -2.59
CA ARG A 19 4.17 1.50 -2.50
C ARG A 19 4.77 1.27 -3.87
N VAL A 20 6.01 1.66 -4.04
CA VAL A 20 6.80 1.39 -5.25
C VAL A 20 7.42 0.00 -5.11
N ARG A 21 7.15 -0.90 -6.05
CA ARG A 21 7.78 -2.22 -6.07
C ARG A 21 9.18 -2.17 -6.67
N PRO A 22 10.08 -3.09 -6.32
CA PRO A 22 11.34 -3.27 -7.04
C PRO A 22 11.09 -3.75 -8.48
N PHE A 23 12.08 -3.57 -9.35
CA PHE A 23 12.06 -4.18 -10.68
C PHE A 23 11.96 -5.70 -10.57
N GLY A 24 11.13 -6.29 -11.41
CA GLY A 24 11.02 -7.74 -11.53
C GLY A 24 12.28 -8.35 -12.19
N ARG A 25 12.54 -9.63 -11.95
CA ARG A 25 13.72 -10.34 -12.52
C ARG A 25 13.84 -10.28 -14.04
N LYS A 26 12.71 -10.10 -14.74
CA LYS A 26 12.64 -10.03 -16.21
C LYS A 26 12.63 -8.58 -16.73
N GLU A 27 12.64 -7.61 -15.84
CA GLU A 27 12.64 -6.20 -16.21
C GLU A 27 14.07 -5.68 -16.26
N THR A 28 14.41 -5.01 -17.34
CA THR A 28 15.71 -4.33 -17.43
C THR A 28 15.65 -3.07 -16.56
N PRO A 29 16.54 -2.89 -15.59
CA PRO A 29 16.60 -1.68 -14.80
C PRO A 29 16.84 -0.47 -15.70
N THR A 30 15.89 0.44 -15.70
CA THR A 30 15.94 1.73 -16.37
C THR A 30 15.65 2.80 -15.34
N THR A 31 15.58 4.05 -15.74
CA THR A 31 15.07 5.12 -14.86
C THR A 31 13.66 4.73 -14.40
N PRO A 32 13.40 4.63 -13.09
CA PRO A 32 12.09 4.23 -12.60
C PRO A 32 11.03 5.27 -13.00
N CYS A 33 9.88 4.79 -13.46
CA CYS A 33 8.74 5.67 -13.78
C CYS A 33 8.06 6.23 -12.53
N ALA A 34 8.35 5.68 -11.37
CA ALA A 34 7.86 6.17 -10.09
C ALA A 34 8.95 6.00 -9.01
N GLU A 35 9.13 7.01 -8.20
CA GLU A 35 10.14 7.05 -7.14
C GLU A 35 9.58 7.68 -5.87
N ALA A 36 9.63 6.95 -4.76
CA ALA A 36 9.27 7.47 -3.45
C ALA A 36 10.44 8.28 -2.89
N LEU A 37 10.16 9.50 -2.44
CA LEU A 37 11.17 10.39 -1.90
C LEU A 37 11.45 10.11 -0.41
N GLU A 38 12.58 10.59 0.08
CA GLU A 38 13.04 10.39 1.45
C GLU A 38 12.16 11.09 2.51
N ASP A 39 11.31 12.03 2.11
CA ASP A 39 10.35 12.68 2.99
C ASP A 39 9.22 11.73 3.46
N GLY A 40 9.14 10.53 2.86
CA GLY A 40 8.15 9.50 3.17
C GLY A 40 6.72 9.84 2.76
N ARG A 41 6.51 10.93 1.99
CA ARG A 41 5.19 11.42 1.57
C ARG A 41 5.10 11.74 0.09
N SER A 42 6.19 12.08 -0.54
CA SER A 42 6.22 12.50 -1.94
C SER A 42 6.61 11.37 -2.87
N LEU A 43 5.99 11.36 -4.04
CA LEU A 43 6.27 10.45 -5.14
C LEU A 43 6.56 11.27 -6.40
N ILE A 44 7.67 11.01 -7.06
CA ILE A 44 7.91 11.50 -8.42
C ILE A 44 7.39 10.45 -9.41
N ALA A 45 6.53 10.89 -10.33
CA ALA A 45 6.12 10.10 -11.49
C ALA A 45 6.78 10.66 -12.74
N ARG A 46 7.44 9.77 -13.52
CA ARG A 46 8.13 10.12 -14.77
C ARG A 46 7.38 9.56 -15.96
N ARG A 47 7.18 10.36 -16.98
CA ARG A 47 6.59 9.91 -18.23
C ARG A 47 7.68 9.27 -19.10
N ASP A 48 7.40 8.11 -19.66
CA ASP A 48 8.27 7.48 -20.67
C ASP A 48 8.10 8.20 -22.02
N GLU A 49 9.07 9.00 -22.41
CA GLU A 49 9.09 9.75 -23.68
C GLU A 49 9.05 8.84 -24.91
N ARG A 50 9.44 7.57 -24.78
CA ARG A 50 9.47 6.60 -25.90
C ARG A 50 8.09 6.13 -26.33
N ARG A 51 7.03 6.38 -25.55
CA ARG A 51 5.64 5.98 -25.84
C ARG A 51 4.77 7.08 -26.40
N GLY A 52 5.28 8.31 -26.49
CA GLY A 52 4.58 9.43 -27.11
C GLY A 52 4.83 9.44 -28.61
N GLY A 53 3.79 9.12 -29.40
CA GLY A 53 3.85 9.32 -30.86
C GLY A 53 4.18 10.79 -31.19
N GLN A 54 4.88 11.00 -32.30
CA GLN A 54 5.53 12.21 -32.77
C GLN A 54 4.60 13.45 -33.00
N TYR A 55 3.32 13.37 -32.66
CA TYR A 55 2.32 14.38 -33.05
C TYR A 55 1.87 15.37 -31.94
N LEU A 56 2.28 15.19 -30.68
CA LEU A 56 1.95 16.15 -29.63
C LEU A 56 3.14 16.30 -28.66
N GLN A 57 4.18 16.99 -29.08
CA GLN A 57 5.16 17.64 -28.20
C GLN A 57 4.49 18.84 -27.53
N SER A 58 3.50 18.61 -26.68
CA SER A 58 3.08 19.64 -25.73
C SER A 58 4.10 19.69 -24.59
N GLN A 59 4.48 20.89 -24.21
CA GLN A 59 5.39 21.26 -23.10
C GLN A 59 4.86 20.76 -21.73
N GLN A 60 4.58 19.48 -21.58
CA GLN A 60 4.21 18.90 -20.30
C GLN A 60 5.48 18.44 -19.60
N ALA A 61 5.62 18.83 -18.35
CA ALA A 61 6.71 18.38 -17.49
C ALA A 61 6.89 16.86 -17.59
N THR A 62 8.13 16.42 -17.84
CA THR A 62 8.49 15.00 -17.89
C THR A 62 8.37 14.32 -16.52
N GLU A 63 8.35 15.13 -15.47
CA GLU A 63 8.22 14.68 -14.07
C GLU A 63 7.07 15.42 -13.39
N THR A 64 6.31 14.68 -12.59
CA THR A 64 5.23 15.24 -11.75
C THR A 64 5.39 14.69 -10.33
N THR A 65 5.36 15.58 -9.36
CA THR A 65 5.41 15.21 -7.93
C THR A 65 4.00 15.15 -7.36
N TYR A 66 3.69 14.07 -6.67
CA TYR A 66 2.45 13.86 -5.95
C TYR A 66 2.74 13.69 -4.46
N ALA A 67 1.81 14.13 -3.60
CA ALA A 67 1.88 13.93 -2.16
C ALA A 67 0.78 12.98 -1.69
N PHE A 68 1.14 12.09 -0.74
CA PHE A 68 0.27 11.09 -0.14
C PHE A 68 0.43 11.11 1.38
N ASP A 69 -0.38 10.35 2.10
CA ASP A 69 -0.21 10.19 3.56
C ASP A 69 1.10 9.49 3.88
N ALA A 70 1.51 8.50 3.06
CA ALA A 70 2.84 7.92 3.10
C ALA A 70 3.26 7.34 1.73
N THR A 71 4.58 7.27 1.49
CA THR A 71 5.16 6.60 0.32
C THR A 71 6.22 5.60 0.77
N TYR A 72 6.24 4.42 0.14
CA TYR A 72 7.16 3.33 0.45
C TYR A 72 7.96 2.96 -0.79
N GLY A 73 9.27 2.99 -0.66
CA GLY A 73 10.21 2.60 -1.72
C GLY A 73 10.36 1.08 -1.85
N PRO A 74 11.11 0.62 -2.87
CA PRO A 74 11.29 -0.79 -3.18
C PRO A 74 11.90 -1.64 -2.06
N ALA A 75 12.70 -1.02 -1.19
CA ALA A 75 13.36 -1.70 -0.08
C ALA A 75 12.47 -1.86 1.17
N THR A 76 11.29 -1.24 1.20
CA THR A 76 10.41 -1.28 2.37
C THR A 76 9.84 -2.68 2.58
N SER A 77 10.04 -3.21 3.80
CA SER A 77 9.59 -4.56 4.16
C SER A 77 8.07 -4.67 4.26
N GLN A 78 7.55 -5.90 4.14
CA GLN A 78 6.12 -6.20 4.38
C GLN A 78 5.70 -5.82 5.81
N GLN A 79 6.57 -6.09 6.77
CA GLN A 79 6.35 -5.76 8.17
C GLN A 79 6.23 -4.24 8.35
N SER A 80 7.17 -3.47 7.84
CA SER A 80 7.14 -2.00 7.95
C SER A 80 5.89 -1.40 7.32
N VAL A 81 5.49 -1.90 6.13
CA VAL A 81 4.24 -1.44 5.49
C VAL A 81 3.04 -1.71 6.40
N TYR A 82 2.91 -2.94 6.93
CA TYR A 82 1.81 -3.28 7.82
C TYR A 82 1.80 -2.44 9.11
N GLU A 83 2.93 -2.35 9.79
CA GLU A 83 3.06 -1.63 11.07
C GLU A 83 2.72 -0.15 10.94
N GLN A 84 3.13 0.47 9.83
CA GLN A 84 2.94 1.90 9.60
C GLN A 84 1.59 2.24 8.98
N THR A 85 0.84 1.27 8.44
CA THR A 85 -0.46 1.55 7.78
C THR A 85 -1.65 0.96 8.53
N THR A 86 -1.63 -0.35 8.80
CA THR A 86 -2.83 -1.10 9.14
C THR A 86 -2.89 -1.50 10.61
N LYS A 87 -1.74 -1.72 11.27
CA LYS A 87 -1.66 -2.28 12.62
C LYS A 87 -2.46 -1.50 13.66
N ALA A 88 -2.33 -0.16 13.67
CA ALA A 88 -3.06 0.68 14.62
C ALA A 88 -4.58 0.62 14.41
N HIS A 89 -5.01 0.52 13.17
CA HIS A 89 -6.44 0.41 12.81
C HIS A 89 -7.01 -0.96 13.24
N VAL A 90 -6.23 -2.04 13.08
CA VAL A 90 -6.61 -3.37 13.57
C VAL A 90 -6.80 -3.36 15.08
N ALA A 91 -5.90 -2.73 15.83
CA ALA A 91 -6.02 -2.59 17.28
C ALA A 91 -7.27 -1.78 17.68
N THR A 92 -7.60 -0.74 16.93
CA THR A 92 -8.80 0.09 17.16
C THR A 92 -10.08 -0.70 16.86
N LEU A 93 -10.06 -1.52 15.79
CA LEU A 93 -11.16 -2.43 15.44
C LEU A 93 -11.37 -3.50 16.51
N ALA A 94 -10.29 -4.14 16.99
CA ALA A 94 -10.36 -5.18 18.02
C ALA A 94 -10.96 -4.66 19.34
N LYS A 95 -10.74 -3.38 19.66
CA LYS A 95 -11.34 -2.71 20.81
C LYS A 95 -12.79 -2.27 20.60
N GLY A 96 -13.37 -2.49 19.43
CA GLY A 96 -14.73 -2.04 19.08
C GLY A 96 -14.88 -0.53 18.95
N GLN A 97 -13.79 0.22 18.80
CA GLN A 97 -13.80 1.67 18.68
C GLN A 97 -14.17 2.16 17.27
N ILE A 98 -14.02 1.29 16.27
CA ILE A 98 -14.51 1.51 14.90
C ILE A 98 -15.36 0.32 14.47
N PRO A 99 -16.43 0.55 13.67
CA PRO A 99 -17.35 -0.51 13.27
C PRO A 99 -16.79 -1.39 12.15
N ALA A 100 -15.86 -0.88 11.34
CA ALA A 100 -15.26 -1.59 10.22
C ALA A 100 -13.90 -0.98 9.84
N LEU A 101 -13.05 -1.82 9.25
CA LEU A 101 -11.79 -1.44 8.61
C LEU A 101 -11.79 -2.02 7.21
N THR A 102 -11.62 -1.18 6.20
CA THR A 102 -11.48 -1.59 4.81
C THR A 102 -10.06 -1.29 4.32
N VAL A 103 -9.40 -2.31 3.80
CA VAL A 103 -8.06 -2.17 3.21
C VAL A 103 -8.15 -2.54 1.73
N VAL A 104 -7.73 -1.63 0.86
CA VAL A 104 -7.80 -1.80 -0.59
C VAL A 104 -6.40 -1.70 -1.19
N ALA A 105 -6.01 -2.68 -2.00
CA ALA A 105 -4.82 -2.59 -2.84
C ALA A 105 -5.24 -2.31 -4.29
N TYR A 106 -4.81 -1.19 -4.82
CA TYR A 106 -5.13 -0.74 -6.18
C TYR A 106 -3.85 -0.59 -7.03
N GLY A 107 -3.97 -0.84 -8.32
CA GLY A 107 -2.86 -0.69 -9.27
C GLY A 107 -2.99 -1.60 -10.49
N ALA A 108 -2.15 -1.38 -11.49
CA ALA A 108 -2.11 -2.18 -12.71
C ALA A 108 -1.77 -3.66 -12.44
N THR A 109 -2.03 -4.53 -13.42
CA THR A 109 -1.56 -5.92 -13.36
C THR A 109 -0.05 -5.96 -13.21
N GLY A 110 0.45 -6.77 -12.29
CA GLY A 110 1.88 -6.85 -11.97
C GLY A 110 2.41 -5.75 -11.03
N ALA A 111 1.58 -4.81 -10.56
CA ALA A 111 1.99 -3.75 -9.62
C ALA A 111 2.35 -4.27 -8.21
N GLY A 112 2.07 -5.53 -7.88
CA GLY A 112 2.40 -6.11 -6.59
C GLY A 112 1.26 -6.08 -5.56
N LYS A 113 0.01 -5.90 -6.00
CA LYS A 113 -1.17 -5.92 -5.12
C LYS A 113 -1.22 -7.18 -4.24
N THR A 114 -1.16 -8.34 -4.87
CA THR A 114 -1.20 -9.64 -4.17
C THR A 114 0.00 -9.81 -3.24
N HIS A 115 1.20 -9.41 -3.66
CA HIS A 115 2.38 -9.43 -2.80
C HIS A 115 2.19 -8.55 -1.55
N THR A 116 1.63 -7.36 -1.69
CA THR A 116 1.37 -6.47 -0.55
C THR A 116 0.31 -7.04 0.37
N MET A 117 -0.79 -7.59 -0.16
CA MET A 117 -1.90 -8.08 0.65
C MET A 117 -1.63 -9.45 1.27
N MET A 118 -1.15 -10.42 0.50
CA MET A 118 -0.93 -11.80 0.95
C MET A 118 0.51 -12.07 1.37
N GLY A 119 1.47 -11.44 0.68
CA GLY A 119 2.89 -11.73 0.85
C GLY A 119 3.38 -12.87 -0.03
N ASP A 120 4.52 -13.42 0.34
CA ASP A 120 5.13 -14.61 -0.26
C ASP A 120 5.72 -15.54 0.82
N SER A 121 6.38 -16.62 0.40
CA SER A 121 7.00 -17.61 1.30
C SER A 121 7.98 -16.95 2.27
N GLY A 122 7.59 -16.89 3.55
CA GLY A 122 8.38 -16.31 4.64
C GLY A 122 8.19 -14.81 4.86
N ARG A 123 7.43 -14.10 4.01
CA ARG A 123 7.17 -12.66 4.14
C ARG A 123 5.68 -12.37 4.07
N ALA A 124 4.98 -12.57 5.18
CA ALA A 124 3.54 -12.32 5.30
C ALA A 124 3.19 -10.88 4.91
N GLY A 125 2.11 -10.72 4.14
CA GLY A 125 1.54 -9.43 3.76
C GLY A 125 0.60 -8.85 4.82
N VAL A 126 -0.19 -7.86 4.40
CA VAL A 126 -1.12 -7.13 5.29
C VAL A 126 -2.19 -8.06 5.86
N ILE A 127 -2.82 -8.91 5.04
CA ILE A 127 -3.93 -9.78 5.47
C ILE A 127 -3.50 -10.76 6.57
N PRO A 128 -2.49 -11.63 6.38
CA PRO A 128 -2.13 -12.60 7.41
C PRO A 128 -1.65 -11.93 8.71
N ARG A 129 -0.98 -10.76 8.63
CA ARG A 129 -0.58 -10.00 9.81
C ARG A 129 -1.77 -9.40 10.54
N ALA A 130 -2.71 -8.79 9.80
CA ALA A 130 -3.91 -8.20 10.38
C ALA A 130 -4.79 -9.26 11.06
N VAL A 131 -4.94 -10.44 10.45
CA VAL A 131 -5.67 -11.56 11.04
C VAL A 131 -4.97 -12.04 12.31
N GLY A 132 -3.66 -12.23 12.30
CA GLY A 132 -2.89 -12.60 13.49
C GLY A 132 -3.10 -11.63 14.64
N ASP A 133 -2.80 -10.34 14.42
CA ASP A 133 -2.95 -9.29 15.44
C ASP A 133 -4.40 -9.14 15.93
N LEU A 134 -5.40 -9.36 15.04
CA LEU A 134 -6.80 -9.33 15.43
C LEU A 134 -7.14 -10.46 16.40
N PHE A 135 -6.76 -11.72 16.06
CA PHE A 135 -7.03 -12.85 16.92
C PHE A 135 -6.27 -12.83 18.25
N GLU A 136 -5.07 -12.24 18.27
CA GLU A 136 -4.33 -12.04 19.52
C GLU A 136 -5.03 -11.06 20.48
N GLN A 137 -5.81 -10.12 19.96
CA GLN A 137 -6.46 -9.06 20.75
C GLN A 137 -7.93 -9.37 21.08
N LEU A 138 -8.56 -10.29 20.37
CA LEU A 138 -9.96 -10.66 20.62
C LEU A 138 -10.07 -11.66 21.79
N PRO A 139 -11.15 -11.57 22.60
CA PRO A 139 -11.43 -12.56 23.63
C PRO A 139 -11.53 -13.99 23.05
N ALA A 140 -11.06 -14.98 23.79
CA ALA A 140 -11.09 -16.40 23.37
C ALA A 140 -12.51 -16.92 23.05
N SER A 141 -13.56 -16.28 23.58
CA SER A 141 -14.96 -16.61 23.30
C SER A 141 -15.49 -16.01 22.00
N THR A 142 -14.67 -15.22 21.26
CA THR A 142 -15.11 -14.55 20.05
C THR A 142 -15.28 -15.53 18.90
N THR A 143 -16.42 -15.46 18.22
CA THR A 143 -16.65 -16.21 16.97
C THR A 143 -16.34 -15.33 15.78
N ALA A 144 -15.40 -15.76 14.93
CA ALA A 144 -15.09 -15.11 13.67
C ALA A 144 -15.78 -15.83 12.50
N ARG A 145 -16.27 -15.05 11.53
CA ARG A 145 -16.80 -15.57 10.27
C ARG A 145 -15.98 -14.98 9.13
N VAL A 146 -15.66 -15.81 8.14
CA VAL A 146 -14.93 -15.41 6.94
C VAL A 146 -15.82 -15.61 5.73
N SER A 147 -15.84 -14.63 4.83
CA SER A 147 -16.44 -14.74 3.51
C SER A 147 -15.38 -14.40 2.46
N TYR A 148 -15.37 -15.12 1.35
CA TYR A 148 -14.49 -14.89 0.22
C TYR A 148 -15.33 -14.73 -1.04
N LEU A 149 -15.02 -13.71 -1.81
CA LEU A 149 -15.67 -13.43 -3.09
C LEU A 149 -14.60 -13.10 -4.13
N GLU A 150 -14.72 -13.70 -5.29
CA GLU A 150 -13.88 -13.44 -6.44
C GLU A 150 -14.77 -13.06 -7.64
N VAL A 151 -14.42 -11.97 -8.33
CA VAL A 151 -15.18 -11.47 -9.47
C VAL A 151 -14.28 -11.48 -10.69
N TYR A 152 -14.68 -12.21 -11.74
CA TYR A 152 -14.04 -12.28 -13.04
C TYR A 152 -14.96 -11.71 -14.11
N ASN A 153 -14.37 -11.13 -15.15
CA ASN A 153 -15.06 -10.80 -16.40
C ASN A 153 -15.03 -12.00 -17.34
#